data_5f9dd0d567c3af52c3aa040bee8193f9
#
_entry.id   5f9dd0d567c3af52c3aa040bee8193f9
#
_cell.length_a   1.000
_cell.length_b   1.000
_cell.length_c   1.000
_cell.angle_alpha   90.00
_cell.angle_beta   90.00
_cell.angle_gamma   90.00
#
_symmetry.space_group_name_H-M   'P 1'
#
loop_
_entity.id
_entity.type
_entity.pdbx_description
1 polymer ?
#
loop_
_entity_poly.entity_id
_entity_poly.type
_entity_poly.pdbx_seq_one_letter_code
_entity_poly.pdbx_strand_id
1 'polypeptide(L)'
;MPHYRNSINNYELFDLGEFEFQSGSILPSAKLAYKTLGRLNEDKSNVILLTHPVTGTHENAIAIHLEGEDRAITPDEHFIIAPNMFGNGLSSSPSNTSDPFNGPNFPRVTIYDNVKAQHKLVTEGLGIAKLELVTGFSMGGLQAFHWAAMFPEMVECFVPICGTAKCSGHNWLFLESLAVAIGTDPVFNNGNYTEYPSAGMTAFNTIYSAWAFSQEFFRQNGHENLGLKSYKQMPDAFRDLIGPNDPNDVLIHIRAWQNADISDNALYNGNFDTALKSIKAAGFIMPTSTDQYFWSDDNRDEAALIPNATFKEIPSIWGHAGGLLSQHDERRIVDNSIRELLGK
;
A
#
# COMPACT_ATOMS: atom_id res chain seq x y z
N MET A 1 17.68 18.30 4.11
CA MET A 1 17.88 16.84 4.12
C MET A 1 17.98 16.36 2.66
N PRO A 2 18.71 15.29 2.34
CA PRO A 2 18.72 14.77 0.98
C PRO A 2 17.31 14.27 0.64
N HIS A 3 16.76 14.71 -0.50
CA HIS A 3 15.49 14.17 -0.99
C HIS A 3 15.75 12.82 -1.61
N TYR A 4 15.41 11.75 -0.90
CA TYR A 4 15.70 10.37 -1.30
C TYR A 4 14.95 9.93 -2.57
N ARG A 5 13.94 10.67 -3.02
CA ARG A 5 13.11 10.38 -4.19
C ARG A 5 13.35 11.32 -5.39
N ASN A 6 14.45 12.06 -5.42
CA ASN A 6 14.75 13.02 -6.50
C ASN A 6 14.87 12.40 -7.90
N SER A 7 15.07 11.08 -8.01
CA SER A 7 15.10 10.40 -9.30
C SER A 7 13.72 10.15 -9.91
N ILE A 8 12.66 10.20 -9.09
CA ILE A 8 11.27 10.01 -9.54
C ILE A 8 10.70 11.38 -9.91
N ASN A 9 10.53 11.63 -11.20
CA ASN A 9 10.07 12.93 -11.73
C ASN A 9 8.90 12.80 -12.72
N ASN A 10 8.36 11.59 -12.87
CA ASN A 10 7.31 11.28 -13.83
C ASN A 10 5.93 11.15 -13.14
N TYR A 11 5.52 12.21 -12.45
CA TYR A 11 4.24 12.30 -11.75
C TYR A 11 3.67 13.71 -11.81
N GLU A 12 2.40 13.85 -11.49
CA GLU A 12 1.68 15.10 -11.32
C GLU A 12 1.40 15.37 -9.84
N LEU A 13 1.14 16.63 -9.50
CA LEU A 13 0.76 17.05 -8.15
C LEU A 13 -0.67 17.60 -8.18
N PHE A 14 -1.54 17.01 -7.39
CA PHE A 14 -2.86 17.54 -7.09
C PHE A 14 -2.78 18.39 -5.83
N ASP A 15 -3.20 19.65 -5.92
CA ASP A 15 -3.26 20.56 -4.78
C ASP A 15 -4.53 20.28 -3.98
N LEU A 16 -4.36 19.75 -2.78
CA LEU A 16 -5.45 19.49 -1.84
C LEU A 16 -5.84 20.74 -1.03
N GLY A 17 -5.02 21.80 -1.09
CA GLY A 17 -5.18 22.98 -0.25
C GLY A 17 -5.04 22.66 1.23
N GLU A 18 -5.91 23.25 2.04
CA GLU A 18 -6.02 22.91 3.46
C GLU A 18 -6.62 21.52 3.62
N PHE A 19 -5.89 20.62 4.29
CA PHE A 19 -6.31 19.24 4.51
C PHE A 19 -6.34 18.92 6.00
N GLU A 20 -7.53 18.61 6.49
CA GLU A 20 -7.75 18.12 7.85
C GLU A 20 -7.64 16.60 7.91
N PHE A 21 -6.68 16.12 8.71
CA PHE A 21 -6.48 14.71 9.00
C PHE A 21 -7.49 14.19 10.04
N GLN A 22 -7.67 12.88 10.09
CA GLN A 22 -8.52 12.20 11.07
C GLN A 22 -8.14 12.54 12.52
N SER A 23 -6.87 12.88 12.76
CA SER A 23 -6.37 13.36 14.06
C SER A 23 -6.86 14.74 14.46
N GLY A 24 -7.53 15.49 13.58
CA GLY A 24 -7.89 16.89 13.75
C GLY A 24 -6.76 17.87 13.43
N SER A 25 -5.57 17.39 13.07
CA SER A 25 -4.47 18.25 12.61
C SER A 25 -4.75 18.76 11.21
N ILE A 26 -4.34 19.99 10.91
CA ILE A 26 -4.55 20.62 9.60
C ILE A 26 -3.19 20.89 8.94
N LEU A 27 -3.00 20.44 7.71
CA LEU A 27 -1.89 20.81 6.85
C LEU A 27 -2.35 21.87 5.86
N PRO A 28 -1.85 23.11 5.91
CA PRO A 28 -2.41 24.23 5.13
C PRO A 28 -2.24 24.12 3.61
N SER A 29 -1.25 23.36 3.14
CA SER A 29 -0.91 23.24 1.72
C SER A 29 -0.53 21.80 1.39
N ALA A 30 -1.49 20.90 1.60
CA ALA A 30 -1.30 19.48 1.31
C ALA A 30 -1.28 19.21 -0.20
N LYS A 31 -0.41 18.31 -0.63
CA LYS A 31 -0.28 17.90 -2.03
C LYS A 31 -0.28 16.38 -2.13
N LEU A 32 -0.96 15.87 -3.14
CA LEU A 32 -0.97 14.45 -3.48
C LEU A 32 -0.28 14.25 -4.83
N ALA A 33 0.81 13.50 -4.85
CA ALA A 33 1.46 13.09 -6.08
C ALA A 33 0.70 11.91 -6.70
N TYR A 34 0.58 11.87 -8.03
CA TYR A 34 -0.10 10.80 -8.73
C TYR A 34 0.42 10.64 -10.16
N LYS A 35 0.10 9.52 -10.79
CA LYS A 35 0.35 9.24 -12.20
C LYS A 35 -0.92 8.72 -12.83
N THR A 36 -1.17 9.12 -14.08
CA THR A 36 -2.21 8.49 -14.90
C THR A 36 -1.59 7.84 -16.13
N LEU A 37 -2.20 6.74 -16.58
CA LEU A 37 -1.83 6.03 -17.80
C LEU A 37 -3.09 5.67 -18.59
N GLY A 38 -2.95 5.48 -19.90
CA GLY A 38 -4.07 5.10 -20.77
C GLY A 38 -5.00 6.26 -21.12
N ARG A 39 -6.19 5.91 -21.59
CA ARG A 39 -7.20 6.88 -22.03
C ARG A 39 -8.55 6.62 -21.36
N LEU A 40 -9.13 7.66 -20.82
CA LEU A 40 -10.50 7.63 -20.31
C LEU A 40 -11.48 7.51 -21.47
N ASN A 41 -12.38 6.53 -21.40
CA ASN A 41 -13.44 6.38 -22.41
C ASN A 41 -14.55 7.44 -22.20
N GLU A 42 -15.48 7.55 -23.16
CA GLU A 42 -16.48 8.63 -23.18
C GLU A 42 -17.43 8.57 -21.97
N ASP A 43 -17.80 7.38 -21.51
CA ASP A 43 -18.69 7.15 -20.37
C ASP A 43 -17.95 7.02 -19.04
N LYS A 44 -16.62 7.13 -19.05
CA LYS A 44 -15.73 7.03 -17.88
C LYS A 44 -15.86 5.72 -17.11
N SER A 45 -16.19 4.62 -17.79
CA SER A 45 -16.40 3.31 -17.16
C SER A 45 -15.12 2.48 -16.99
N ASN A 46 -14.00 2.82 -17.67
CA ASN A 46 -12.76 2.04 -17.70
C ASN A 46 -11.69 2.49 -16.69
N VAL A 47 -12.10 2.97 -15.53
CA VAL A 47 -11.16 3.57 -14.56
C VAL A 47 -10.68 2.55 -13.54
N ILE A 48 -9.37 2.35 -13.48
CA ILE A 48 -8.71 1.50 -12.49
C ILE A 48 -7.84 2.34 -11.56
N LEU A 49 -7.99 2.12 -10.26
CA LEU A 49 -7.16 2.73 -9.22
C LEU A 49 -6.14 1.70 -8.71
N LEU A 50 -4.85 2.00 -8.88
CA LEU A 50 -3.74 1.18 -8.40
C LEU A 50 -3.12 1.81 -7.16
N THR A 51 -3.21 1.14 -6.03
CA THR A 51 -2.66 1.61 -4.75
C THR A 51 -1.33 0.93 -4.43
N HIS A 52 -0.36 1.71 -3.92
CA HIS A 52 1.01 1.23 -3.73
C HIS A 52 1.26 0.65 -2.32
N PRO A 53 2.26 -0.24 -2.18
CA PRO A 53 2.67 -0.81 -0.89
C PRO A 53 3.37 0.21 0.01
N VAL A 54 3.63 -0.20 1.27
CA VAL A 54 4.45 0.56 2.22
C VAL A 54 5.81 0.91 1.59
N THR A 55 6.33 2.10 1.89
CA THR A 55 7.55 2.65 1.30
C THR A 55 7.56 2.74 -0.24
N GLY A 56 6.49 2.35 -0.90
CA GLY A 56 6.33 2.39 -2.35
C GLY A 56 5.92 3.76 -2.90
N THR A 57 5.80 3.79 -4.21
CA THR A 57 5.26 4.91 -4.98
C THR A 57 4.33 4.40 -6.08
N HIS A 58 3.75 5.32 -6.85
CA HIS A 58 3.02 4.96 -8.07
C HIS A 58 3.82 4.05 -9.02
N GLU A 59 5.17 4.18 -9.09
CA GLU A 59 6.00 3.29 -9.92
C GLU A 59 5.91 1.84 -9.46
N ASN A 60 5.93 1.59 -8.14
CA ASN A 60 5.77 0.23 -7.61
C ASN A 60 4.37 -0.33 -7.90
N ALA A 61 3.31 0.47 -7.73
CA ALA A 61 1.96 0.04 -8.07
C ALA A 61 1.83 -0.32 -9.56
N ILE A 62 2.40 0.52 -10.44
CA ILE A 62 2.43 0.29 -11.87
C ILE A 62 3.22 -0.99 -12.21
N ALA A 63 4.42 -1.14 -11.67
CA ALA A 63 5.26 -2.31 -11.93
C ALA A 63 4.57 -3.62 -11.53
N ILE A 64 4.00 -3.68 -10.32
CA ILE A 64 3.31 -4.88 -9.81
C ILE A 64 2.15 -5.29 -10.72
N HIS A 65 1.38 -4.35 -11.23
CA HIS A 65 0.12 -4.64 -11.94
C HIS A 65 0.24 -4.64 -13.46
N LEU A 66 1.23 -3.96 -14.05
CA LEU A 66 1.33 -3.78 -15.50
C LEU A 66 2.56 -4.43 -16.12
N GLU A 67 3.65 -4.66 -15.36
CA GLU A 67 4.85 -5.24 -15.96
C GLU A 67 4.71 -6.76 -16.18
N GLY A 68 5.22 -7.22 -17.30
CA GLY A 68 5.18 -8.62 -17.73
C GLY A 68 4.23 -8.85 -18.89
N GLU A 69 4.18 -10.09 -19.34
CA GLU A 69 3.30 -10.51 -20.42
C GLU A 69 1.90 -10.88 -19.90
N ASP A 70 0.91 -10.74 -20.77
CA ASP A 70 -0.48 -11.18 -20.54
C ASP A 70 -1.09 -10.63 -19.23
N ARG A 71 -0.99 -9.30 -19.02
CA ARG A 71 -1.57 -8.63 -17.86
C ARG A 71 -3.06 -8.37 -18.06
N ALA A 72 -3.81 -8.47 -16.95
CA ALA A 72 -5.25 -8.17 -16.94
C ALA A 72 -5.54 -6.66 -17.05
N ILE A 73 -4.62 -5.83 -16.57
CA ILE A 73 -4.73 -4.38 -16.59
C ILE A 73 -3.71 -3.82 -17.57
N THR A 74 -4.20 -3.09 -18.60
CA THR A 74 -3.35 -2.48 -19.62
C THR A 74 -3.75 -1.03 -19.88
N PRO A 75 -2.80 -0.13 -20.19
CA PRO A 75 -3.11 1.25 -20.58
C PRO A 75 -3.87 1.36 -21.93
N ASP A 76 -3.88 0.30 -22.73
CA ASP A 76 -4.61 0.28 -23.99
C ASP A 76 -6.13 0.16 -23.76
N GLU A 77 -6.54 -0.53 -22.71
CA GLU A 77 -7.96 -0.77 -22.39
C GLU A 77 -8.47 0.11 -21.25
N HIS A 78 -7.61 0.50 -20.32
CA HIS A 78 -8.01 1.14 -19.07
C HIS A 78 -7.37 2.52 -18.89
N PHE A 79 -8.14 3.41 -18.24
CA PHE A 79 -7.59 4.63 -17.66
C PHE A 79 -7.15 4.33 -16.23
N ILE A 80 -5.85 4.33 -16.01
CA ILE A 80 -5.21 3.91 -14.76
C ILE A 80 -4.83 5.15 -13.96
N ILE A 81 -5.21 5.17 -12.70
CA ILE A 81 -4.81 6.19 -11.72
C ILE A 81 -3.94 5.51 -10.68
N ALA A 82 -2.71 5.94 -10.51
CA ALA A 82 -1.79 5.48 -9.47
C ALA A 82 -1.44 6.64 -8.52
N PRO A 83 -2.26 6.88 -7.48
CA PRO A 83 -1.99 7.93 -6.50
C PRO A 83 -0.92 7.47 -5.52
N ASN A 84 -0.19 8.46 -4.98
CA ASN A 84 0.74 8.25 -3.88
C ASN A 84 0.03 8.49 -2.53
N MET A 85 0.63 7.98 -1.45
CA MET A 85 0.20 8.29 -0.08
C MET A 85 0.97 9.49 0.47
N PHE A 86 0.42 10.17 1.47
CA PHE A 86 1.20 11.02 2.37
C PHE A 86 2.33 10.22 3.02
N GLY A 87 3.47 10.85 3.24
CA GLY A 87 4.60 10.20 3.88
C GLY A 87 5.44 9.31 2.96
N ASN A 88 5.28 9.39 1.64
CA ASN A 88 6.11 8.61 0.71
C ASN A 88 7.23 9.42 0.03
N GLY A 89 7.44 10.66 0.42
CA GLY A 89 8.47 11.55 -0.13
C GLY A 89 8.11 12.24 -1.44
N LEU A 90 6.97 11.90 -2.09
CA LEU A 90 6.45 12.56 -3.31
C LEU A 90 5.22 13.40 -3.02
N SER A 91 4.21 12.86 -2.36
CA SER A 91 3.14 13.63 -1.72
C SER A 91 3.69 14.38 -0.52
N SER A 92 2.90 15.25 0.10
CA SER A 92 3.29 15.90 1.36
C SER A 92 3.76 14.86 2.39
N SER A 93 4.97 15.05 2.91
CA SER A 93 5.69 14.07 3.72
C SER A 93 6.56 14.78 4.76
N PRO A 94 6.97 14.11 5.86
CA PRO A 94 7.96 14.63 6.78
C PRO A 94 9.20 15.19 6.11
N SER A 95 9.70 14.52 5.08
CA SER A 95 10.95 14.84 4.39
C SER A 95 10.86 16.04 3.43
N ASN A 96 9.67 16.42 2.98
CA ASN A 96 9.50 17.48 1.95
C ASN A 96 8.56 18.62 2.36
N THR A 97 8.00 18.60 3.55
CA THR A 97 7.16 19.67 4.08
C THR A 97 8.00 20.67 4.88
N SER A 98 7.67 21.95 4.81
CA SER A 98 8.39 23.01 5.52
C SER A 98 7.95 23.12 7.00
N ASP A 99 8.77 23.80 7.81
CA ASP A 99 8.39 24.18 9.18
C ASP A 99 7.00 24.84 9.20
N PRO A 100 6.18 24.55 10.23
CA PRO A 100 6.47 23.73 11.42
C PRO A 100 6.10 22.23 11.24
N PHE A 101 5.73 21.79 10.05
CA PHE A 101 5.19 20.45 9.76
C PHE A 101 6.22 19.45 9.22
N ASN A 102 7.51 19.77 9.25
CA ASN A 102 8.58 18.88 8.76
C ASN A 102 9.01 17.84 9.81
N GLY A 103 9.69 16.80 9.34
CA GLY A 103 10.30 15.78 10.18
C GLY A 103 9.28 15.16 11.17
N PRO A 104 9.63 15.05 12.47
CA PRO A 104 8.77 14.44 13.48
C PRO A 104 7.48 15.23 13.79
N ASN A 105 7.37 16.47 13.30
CA ASN A 105 6.20 17.32 13.51
C ASN A 105 5.12 17.15 12.42
N PHE A 106 5.37 16.30 11.44
CA PHE A 106 4.37 16.01 10.41
C PHE A 106 3.10 15.41 11.04
N PRO A 107 1.90 15.80 10.59
CA PRO A 107 0.65 15.26 11.13
C PRO A 107 0.61 13.74 11.13
N ARG A 108 -0.06 13.15 12.12
CA ARG A 108 -0.36 11.72 12.10
C ARG A 108 -1.29 11.42 10.93
N VAL A 109 -0.91 10.47 10.11
CA VAL A 109 -1.66 10.02 8.93
C VAL A 109 -2.23 8.63 9.18
N THR A 110 -3.43 8.37 8.67
CA THR A 110 -4.07 7.04 8.65
C THR A 110 -4.30 6.57 7.22
N ILE A 111 -4.71 5.31 7.03
CA ILE A 111 -5.16 4.84 5.71
C ILE A 111 -6.43 5.59 5.29
N TYR A 112 -7.32 5.88 6.23
CA TYR A 112 -8.50 6.73 5.99
C TYR A 112 -8.14 8.09 5.37
N ASP A 113 -7.13 8.77 5.91
CA ASP A 113 -6.67 10.07 5.39
C ASP A 113 -6.14 9.97 3.96
N ASN A 114 -5.35 8.93 3.69
CA ASN A 114 -4.83 8.69 2.35
C ASN A 114 -5.97 8.45 1.34
N VAL A 115 -6.92 7.60 1.69
CA VAL A 115 -8.07 7.31 0.83
C VAL A 115 -8.98 8.54 0.66
N LYS A 116 -9.18 9.36 1.70
CA LYS A 116 -9.88 10.65 1.63
C LYS A 116 -9.18 11.61 0.65
N ALA A 117 -7.86 11.71 0.69
CA ALA A 117 -7.08 12.55 -0.23
C ALA A 117 -7.15 12.03 -1.68
N GLN A 118 -7.02 10.72 -1.86
CA GLN A 118 -7.16 10.07 -3.17
C GLN A 118 -8.58 10.25 -3.75
N HIS A 119 -9.60 10.16 -2.92
CA HIS A 119 -10.98 10.42 -3.35
C HIS A 119 -11.16 11.85 -3.88
N LYS A 120 -10.58 12.84 -3.20
CA LYS A 120 -10.59 14.24 -3.71
C LYS A 120 -9.89 14.35 -5.07
N LEU A 121 -8.73 13.70 -5.24
CA LEU A 121 -8.07 13.64 -6.55
C LEU A 121 -8.99 13.05 -7.62
N VAL A 122 -9.60 11.91 -7.35
CA VAL A 122 -10.43 11.18 -8.32
C VAL A 122 -11.68 11.97 -8.69
N THR A 123 -12.37 12.54 -7.71
CA THR A 123 -13.66 13.24 -7.92
C THR A 123 -13.47 14.70 -8.33
N GLU A 124 -12.69 15.48 -7.58
CA GLU A 124 -12.54 16.92 -7.80
C GLU A 124 -11.44 17.21 -8.85
N GLY A 125 -10.34 16.44 -8.81
CA GLY A 125 -9.23 16.64 -9.75
C GLY A 125 -9.49 16.07 -11.14
N LEU A 126 -10.04 14.85 -11.21
CA LEU A 126 -10.21 14.11 -12.47
C LEU A 126 -11.68 14.01 -12.94
N GLY A 127 -12.64 14.40 -12.10
CA GLY A 127 -14.07 14.40 -12.44
C GLY A 127 -14.63 12.99 -12.67
N ILE A 128 -14.13 12.00 -11.92
CA ILE A 128 -14.51 10.59 -12.03
C ILE A 128 -15.47 10.23 -10.90
N ALA A 129 -16.60 9.63 -11.25
CA ALA A 129 -17.66 9.28 -10.30
C ALA A 129 -17.64 7.79 -9.92
N LYS A 130 -17.01 6.93 -10.73
CA LYS A 130 -16.95 5.48 -10.50
C LYS A 130 -15.60 4.91 -10.84
N LEU A 131 -15.23 3.85 -10.14
CA LEU A 131 -14.02 3.07 -10.35
C LEU A 131 -14.44 1.64 -10.73
N GLU A 132 -14.03 1.18 -11.91
CA GLU A 132 -14.25 -0.18 -12.36
C GLU A 132 -13.55 -1.18 -11.45
N LEU A 133 -12.31 -0.83 -11.03
CA LEU A 133 -11.53 -1.66 -10.12
C LEU A 133 -10.64 -0.80 -9.21
N VAL A 134 -10.59 -1.18 -7.93
CA VAL A 134 -9.54 -0.73 -7.00
C VAL A 134 -8.71 -1.95 -6.60
N THR A 135 -7.41 -1.90 -6.83
CA THR A 135 -6.50 -3.01 -6.48
C THR A 135 -5.16 -2.49 -5.98
N GLY A 136 -4.51 -3.29 -5.17
CA GLY A 136 -3.18 -2.98 -4.65
C GLY A 136 -2.63 -4.09 -3.78
N PHE A 137 -1.30 -4.11 -3.69
CA PHE A 137 -0.55 -5.07 -2.90
C PHE A 137 -0.21 -4.51 -1.52
N SER A 138 -0.27 -5.35 -0.49
CA SER A 138 0.20 -5.02 0.86
C SER A 138 -0.56 -3.83 1.45
N MET A 139 0.09 -2.75 1.83
CA MET A 139 -0.55 -1.50 2.24
C MET A 139 -1.46 -0.92 1.14
N GLY A 140 -1.21 -1.28 -0.14
CA GLY A 140 -2.15 -1.02 -1.23
C GLY A 140 -3.46 -1.81 -1.06
N GLY A 141 -3.39 -3.05 -0.58
CA GLY A 141 -4.57 -3.84 -0.25
C GLY A 141 -5.38 -3.23 0.89
N LEU A 142 -4.72 -2.67 1.92
CA LEU A 142 -5.41 -1.92 2.99
C LEU A 142 -6.18 -0.73 2.42
N GLN A 143 -5.56 0.00 1.49
CA GLN A 143 -6.22 1.11 0.81
C GLN A 143 -7.42 0.64 -0.02
N ALA A 144 -7.32 -0.50 -0.71
CA ALA A 144 -8.44 -1.07 -1.48
C ALA A 144 -9.64 -1.42 -0.58
N PHE A 145 -9.42 -2.02 0.58
CA PHE A 145 -10.48 -2.24 1.59
C PHE A 145 -11.11 -0.93 2.06
N HIS A 146 -10.29 0.07 2.38
CA HIS A 146 -10.80 1.38 2.81
C HIS A 146 -11.60 2.07 1.70
N TRP A 147 -11.15 2.02 0.45
CA TRP A 147 -11.91 2.55 -0.69
C TRP A 147 -13.28 1.90 -0.81
N ALA A 148 -13.34 0.56 -0.78
CA ALA A 148 -14.57 -0.18 -0.91
C ALA A 148 -15.55 0.07 0.26
N ALA A 149 -15.04 0.25 1.48
CA ALA A 149 -15.86 0.54 2.65
C ALA A 149 -16.30 2.01 2.74
N MET A 150 -15.40 2.96 2.44
CA MET A 150 -15.72 4.39 2.54
C MET A 150 -16.60 4.88 1.39
N PHE A 151 -16.46 4.29 0.20
CA PHE A 151 -17.15 4.73 -1.03
C PHE A 151 -17.84 3.57 -1.76
N PRO A 152 -18.77 2.86 -1.09
CA PRO A 152 -19.39 1.64 -1.62
C PRO A 152 -20.21 1.84 -2.89
N GLU A 153 -20.66 3.07 -3.17
CA GLU A 153 -21.40 3.40 -4.41
C GLU A 153 -20.47 3.74 -5.57
N MET A 154 -19.18 3.94 -5.29
CA MET A 154 -18.21 4.37 -6.27
C MET A 154 -17.34 3.23 -6.79
N VAL A 155 -17.07 2.22 -5.96
CA VAL A 155 -16.22 1.08 -6.29
C VAL A 155 -17.06 -0.08 -6.80
N GLU A 156 -16.85 -0.49 -8.07
CA GLU A 156 -17.57 -1.61 -8.67
C GLU A 156 -16.90 -2.95 -8.36
N CYS A 157 -15.59 -3.02 -8.50
CA CYS A 157 -14.78 -4.19 -8.12
C CYS A 157 -13.60 -3.80 -7.24
N PHE A 158 -13.16 -4.73 -6.36
CA PHE A 158 -11.94 -4.54 -5.58
C PHE A 158 -11.15 -5.84 -5.41
N VAL A 159 -9.82 -5.74 -5.48
CA VAL A 159 -8.91 -6.88 -5.31
C VAL A 159 -7.76 -6.49 -4.39
N PRO A 160 -7.91 -6.61 -3.07
CA PRO A 160 -6.79 -6.47 -2.14
C PRO A 160 -5.89 -7.71 -2.23
N ILE A 161 -4.62 -7.50 -2.56
CA ILE A 161 -3.60 -8.54 -2.66
C ILE A 161 -2.72 -8.47 -1.41
N CYS A 162 -2.66 -9.54 -0.61
CA CYS A 162 -1.86 -9.59 0.62
C CYS A 162 -2.09 -8.34 1.50
N GLY A 163 -3.35 -8.01 1.76
CA GLY A 163 -3.78 -6.90 2.60
C GLY A 163 -4.87 -7.34 3.57
N THR A 164 -5.33 -6.46 4.44
CA THR A 164 -6.39 -6.72 5.42
C THR A 164 -7.26 -5.48 5.63
N ALA A 165 -8.49 -5.68 6.05
CA ALA A 165 -9.39 -4.60 6.43
C ALA A 165 -9.01 -3.96 7.78
N LYS A 166 -8.33 -4.72 8.66
CA LYS A 166 -7.88 -4.28 9.97
C LYS A 166 -6.55 -4.88 10.36
N CYS A 167 -5.65 -4.06 10.90
CA CYS A 167 -4.36 -4.52 11.44
C CYS A 167 -4.59 -5.47 12.63
N SER A 168 -4.08 -6.71 12.53
CA SER A 168 -4.13 -7.67 13.63
C SER A 168 -3.12 -7.33 14.73
N GLY A 169 -3.33 -7.87 15.94
CA GLY A 169 -2.39 -7.66 17.06
C GLY A 169 -0.98 -8.18 16.78
N HIS A 170 -0.84 -9.30 16.06
CA HIS A 170 0.45 -9.84 15.66
C HIS A 170 1.15 -8.93 14.64
N ASN A 171 0.40 -8.45 13.65
CA ASN A 171 0.90 -7.53 12.65
C ASN A 171 1.29 -6.17 13.27
N TRP A 172 0.50 -5.67 14.23
CA TRP A 172 0.82 -4.47 14.99
C TRP A 172 2.17 -4.58 15.71
N LEU A 173 2.40 -5.73 16.39
CA LEU A 173 3.64 -5.96 17.14
C LEU A 173 4.86 -6.09 16.21
N PHE A 174 4.70 -6.73 15.05
CA PHE A 174 5.73 -6.75 14.02
C PHE A 174 6.11 -5.31 13.60
N LEU A 175 5.13 -4.48 13.29
CA LEU A 175 5.34 -3.08 12.89
C LEU A 175 5.99 -2.24 14.00
N GLU A 176 5.63 -2.51 15.27
CA GLU A 176 6.28 -1.86 16.40
C GLU A 176 7.76 -2.23 16.49
N SER A 177 8.11 -3.49 16.21
CA SER A 177 9.52 -3.92 16.17
C SER A 177 10.34 -3.15 15.14
N LEU A 178 9.75 -2.82 13.99
CA LEU A 178 10.39 -1.99 12.96
C LEU A 178 10.58 -0.54 13.42
N ALA A 179 9.56 0.04 14.05
CA ALA A 179 9.65 1.40 14.56
C ALA A 179 10.67 1.52 15.70
N VAL A 180 10.71 0.54 16.61
CA VAL A 180 11.71 0.47 17.68
C VAL A 180 13.12 0.32 17.09
N ALA A 181 13.30 -0.51 16.06
CA ALA A 181 14.60 -0.68 15.40
C ALA A 181 15.15 0.65 14.86
N ILE A 182 14.31 1.45 14.20
CA ILE A 182 14.70 2.79 13.73
C ILE A 182 15.01 3.70 14.93
N GLY A 183 14.14 3.72 15.94
CA GLY A 183 14.22 4.61 17.09
C GLY A 183 15.40 4.33 18.04
N THR A 184 15.98 3.13 18.02
CA THR A 184 17.15 2.77 18.85
C THR A 184 18.47 3.33 18.32
N ASP A 185 18.50 3.80 17.07
CA ASP A 185 19.70 4.47 16.54
C ASP A 185 19.86 5.85 17.18
N PRO A 186 20.94 6.14 17.92
CA PRO A 186 21.15 7.45 18.52
C PRO A 186 21.17 8.60 17.52
N VAL A 187 21.56 8.34 16.26
CA VAL A 187 21.57 9.35 15.18
C VAL A 187 20.15 9.75 14.81
N PHE A 188 19.16 8.88 14.96
CA PHE A 188 17.75 9.19 14.66
C PHE A 188 17.20 10.34 15.53
N ASN A 189 17.65 10.48 16.77
CA ASN A 189 17.34 11.60 17.64
C ASN A 189 15.84 11.99 17.67
N ASN A 190 14.97 11.01 17.89
CA ASN A 190 13.52 11.20 17.88
C ASN A 190 12.98 11.87 16.58
N GLY A 191 13.59 11.57 15.46
CA GLY A 191 13.20 12.13 14.14
C GLY A 191 13.89 13.45 13.77
N ASN A 192 14.73 14.01 14.67
CA ASN A 192 15.48 15.26 14.43
C ASN A 192 16.93 14.99 14.02
N TYR A 193 17.14 14.05 13.09
CA TYR A 193 18.46 13.70 12.62
C TYR A 193 18.98 14.69 11.56
N THR A 194 20.29 14.89 11.56
CA THR A 194 21.02 15.64 10.53
C THR A 194 21.84 14.73 9.61
N GLU A 195 22.16 13.54 10.11
CA GLU A 195 22.82 12.45 9.37
C GLU A 195 21.86 11.27 9.26
N TYR A 196 22.03 10.43 8.25
CA TYR A 196 21.17 9.27 8.04
C TYR A 196 21.37 8.22 9.12
N PRO A 197 20.33 7.78 9.85
CA PRO A 197 20.44 6.79 10.94
C PRO A 197 20.62 5.38 10.36
N SER A 198 21.82 5.11 9.87
CA SER A 198 22.13 3.91 9.10
C SER A 198 22.00 2.62 9.90
N ALA A 199 22.31 2.64 11.21
CA ALA A 199 22.22 1.46 12.05
C ALA A 199 20.75 1.06 12.27
N GLY A 200 19.89 2.03 12.57
CA GLY A 200 18.44 1.82 12.72
C GLY A 200 17.79 1.32 11.43
N MET A 201 18.14 1.92 10.29
CA MET A 201 17.60 1.49 9.00
C MET A 201 18.14 0.12 8.56
N THR A 202 19.36 -0.24 8.93
CA THR A 202 19.87 -1.61 8.71
C THR A 202 19.10 -2.62 9.55
N ALA A 203 18.83 -2.32 10.83
CA ALA A 203 18.01 -3.16 11.69
C ALA A 203 16.58 -3.31 11.15
N PHE A 204 15.96 -2.21 10.72
CA PHE A 204 14.67 -2.20 10.04
C PHE A 204 14.68 -3.16 8.83
N ASN A 205 15.61 -3.01 7.88
CA ASN A 205 15.68 -3.85 6.69
C ASN A 205 15.90 -5.33 7.04
N THR A 206 16.68 -5.62 8.09
CA THR A 206 16.95 -7.00 8.54
C THR A 206 15.68 -7.66 9.06
N ILE A 207 14.96 -7.00 9.96
CA ILE A 207 13.70 -7.51 10.50
C ILE A 207 12.67 -7.68 9.37
N TYR A 208 12.51 -6.63 8.55
CA TYR A 208 11.51 -6.60 7.51
C TYR A 208 11.73 -7.69 6.47
N SER A 209 12.97 -7.90 6.01
CA SER A 209 13.30 -8.95 5.05
C SER A 209 13.07 -10.37 5.60
N ALA A 210 13.26 -10.60 6.90
CA ALA A 210 13.02 -11.90 7.51
C ALA A 210 11.52 -12.27 7.53
N TRP A 211 10.64 -11.28 7.67
CA TRP A 211 9.19 -11.49 7.73
C TRP A 211 8.53 -11.45 6.34
N ALA A 212 9.17 -10.81 5.35
CA ALA A 212 8.62 -10.72 3.98
C ALA A 212 8.57 -12.07 3.27
N PHE A 213 9.43 -13.00 3.64
CA PHE A 213 9.53 -14.31 3.02
C PHE A 213 9.17 -15.41 4.02
N SER A 214 8.56 -16.49 3.51
CA SER A 214 8.14 -17.62 4.35
C SER A 214 9.32 -18.46 4.83
N GLN A 215 9.10 -19.26 5.88
CA GLN A 215 10.09 -20.26 6.31
C GLN A 215 10.38 -21.27 5.19
N GLU A 216 9.37 -21.64 4.38
CA GLU A 216 9.54 -22.59 3.28
C GLU A 216 10.42 -22.01 2.16
N PHE A 217 10.32 -20.71 1.87
CA PHE A 217 11.23 -20.01 0.97
C PHE A 217 12.69 -20.21 1.38
N PHE A 218 13.01 -20.01 2.66
CA PHE A 218 14.39 -20.21 3.15
C PHE A 218 14.80 -21.67 3.15
N ARG A 219 13.92 -22.60 3.49
CA ARG A 219 14.21 -24.05 3.44
C ARG A 219 14.55 -24.53 2.05
N GLN A 220 13.92 -23.97 1.02
CA GLN A 220 14.15 -24.29 -0.39
C GLN A 220 15.25 -23.44 -1.04
N ASN A 221 16.05 -22.71 -0.23
CA ASN A 221 17.09 -21.79 -0.73
C ASN A 221 16.55 -20.74 -1.71
N GLY A 222 15.33 -20.26 -1.51
CA GLY A 222 14.67 -19.30 -2.39
C GLY A 222 15.46 -18.02 -2.64
N HIS A 223 16.41 -17.65 -1.78
CA HIS A 223 17.34 -16.56 -2.00
C HIS A 223 18.18 -16.73 -3.29
N GLU A 224 18.43 -17.94 -3.74
CA GLU A 224 19.15 -18.22 -4.99
C GLU A 224 18.33 -17.76 -6.22
N ASN A 225 17.00 -17.82 -6.13
CA ASN A 225 16.10 -17.31 -7.18
C ASN A 225 16.14 -15.77 -7.31
N LEU A 226 16.61 -15.09 -6.26
CA LEU A 226 16.91 -13.65 -6.28
C LEU A 226 18.34 -13.34 -6.75
N GLY A 227 19.09 -14.34 -7.20
CA GLY A 227 20.48 -14.19 -7.62
C GLY A 227 21.48 -14.02 -6.45
N LEU A 228 21.04 -14.30 -5.21
CA LEU A 228 21.86 -14.15 -4.02
C LEU A 228 22.63 -15.44 -3.71
N LYS A 229 23.89 -15.31 -3.33
CA LYS A 229 24.76 -16.45 -2.96
C LYS A 229 24.54 -16.95 -1.52
N SER A 230 23.88 -16.15 -0.70
CA SER A 230 23.60 -16.46 0.70
C SER A 230 22.43 -15.64 1.20
N TYR A 231 21.60 -16.24 2.08
CA TYR A 231 20.55 -15.52 2.81
C TYR A 231 21.07 -14.32 3.64
N LYS A 232 22.37 -14.29 3.96
CA LYS A 232 23.01 -13.15 4.64
C LYS A 232 22.98 -11.86 3.82
N GLN A 233 22.74 -11.95 2.51
CA GLN A 233 22.58 -10.81 1.61
C GLN A 233 21.15 -10.27 1.55
N MET A 234 20.19 -10.98 2.16
CA MET A 234 18.77 -10.58 2.12
C MET A 234 18.49 -9.17 2.65
N PRO A 235 19.09 -8.70 3.77
CA PRO A 235 18.83 -7.33 4.23
C PRO A 235 19.26 -6.25 3.23
N ASP A 236 20.39 -6.44 2.55
CA ASP A 236 20.88 -5.52 1.53
C ASP A 236 20.01 -5.59 0.27
N ALA A 237 19.67 -6.79 -0.18
CA ALA A 237 18.77 -6.97 -1.33
C ALA A 237 17.39 -6.37 -1.06
N PHE A 238 16.87 -6.49 0.16
CA PHE A 238 15.61 -5.90 0.54
C PHE A 238 15.68 -4.37 0.59
N ARG A 239 16.75 -3.79 1.14
CA ARG A 239 17.00 -2.35 1.09
C ARG A 239 16.99 -1.84 -0.35
N ASP A 240 17.66 -2.57 -1.26
CA ASP A 240 17.76 -2.17 -2.66
C ASP A 240 16.39 -2.29 -3.38
N LEU A 241 15.56 -3.28 -2.99
CA LEU A 241 14.20 -3.46 -3.49
C LEU A 241 13.26 -2.32 -3.09
N ILE A 242 13.27 -1.93 -1.80
CA ILE A 242 12.39 -0.85 -1.32
C ILE A 242 12.93 0.54 -1.63
N GLY A 243 14.19 0.63 -2.06
CA GLY A 243 14.88 1.88 -2.39
C GLY A 243 15.20 2.76 -1.19
N PRO A 244 15.81 3.92 -1.44
CA PRO A 244 16.15 4.87 -0.40
C PRO A 244 14.89 5.54 0.16
N ASN A 245 14.75 5.50 1.48
CA ASN A 245 13.61 6.08 2.19
C ASN A 245 14.09 7.00 3.32
N ASP A 246 13.36 8.08 3.54
CA ASP A 246 13.52 8.91 4.74
C ASP A 246 12.94 8.16 5.95
N PRO A 247 13.66 8.07 7.08
CA PRO A 247 13.18 7.35 8.26
C PRO A 247 11.87 7.88 8.85
N ASN A 248 11.63 9.19 8.84
CA ASN A 248 10.35 9.76 9.31
C ASN A 248 9.21 9.39 8.35
N ASP A 249 9.46 9.40 7.03
CA ASP A 249 8.49 8.96 6.02
C ASP A 249 8.11 7.49 6.23
N VAL A 250 9.09 6.63 6.48
CA VAL A 250 8.86 5.21 6.81
C VAL A 250 7.99 5.06 8.06
N LEU A 251 8.27 5.84 9.11
CA LEU A 251 7.50 5.78 10.35
C LEU A 251 6.05 6.24 10.17
N ILE A 252 5.78 7.23 9.31
CA ILE A 252 4.40 7.61 8.97
C ILE A 252 3.65 6.42 8.37
N HIS A 253 4.25 5.69 7.44
CA HIS A 253 3.63 4.51 6.84
C HIS A 253 3.44 3.36 7.85
N ILE A 254 4.44 3.08 8.70
CA ILE A 254 4.32 2.08 9.77
C ILE A 254 3.15 2.42 10.69
N ARG A 255 3.04 3.68 11.14
CA ARG A 255 1.97 4.13 12.03
C ARG A 255 0.60 4.13 11.34
N ALA A 256 0.52 4.48 10.05
CA ALA A 256 -0.71 4.38 9.29
C ALA A 256 -1.20 2.93 9.18
N TRP A 257 -0.29 1.97 8.95
CA TRP A 257 -0.61 0.55 8.89
C TRP A 257 -1.02 -0.01 10.26
N GLN A 258 -0.29 0.33 11.35
CA GLN A 258 -0.66 -0.09 12.72
C GLN A 258 -2.08 0.34 13.13
N ASN A 259 -2.54 1.47 12.61
CA ASN A 259 -3.86 2.02 12.90
C ASN A 259 -4.88 1.76 11.79
N ALA A 260 -4.57 0.86 10.86
CA ALA A 260 -5.50 0.52 9.80
C ALA A 260 -6.69 -0.26 10.37
N ASP A 261 -7.88 0.30 10.23
CA ASP A 261 -9.17 -0.28 10.56
C ASP A 261 -10.23 0.44 9.73
N ILE A 262 -10.90 -0.27 8.82
CA ILE A 262 -11.93 0.31 7.96
C ILE A 262 -13.13 0.85 8.73
N SER A 263 -13.30 0.45 9.98
CA SER A 263 -14.41 0.87 10.86
C SER A 263 -14.08 2.06 11.75
N ASP A 264 -12.78 2.44 11.90
CA ASP A 264 -12.34 3.56 12.73
C ASP A 264 -12.59 4.90 12.03
N ASN A 265 -13.86 5.27 11.90
CA ASN A 265 -14.32 6.51 11.30
C ASN A 265 -15.77 6.81 11.71
N ALA A 266 -16.25 8.00 11.37
CA ALA A 266 -17.61 8.45 11.71
C ALA A 266 -18.73 7.66 11.00
N LEU A 267 -18.45 6.94 9.92
CA LEU A 267 -19.44 6.13 9.20
C LEU A 267 -19.83 4.87 9.99
N TYR A 268 -18.84 4.25 10.63
CA TYR A 268 -19.00 2.94 11.28
C TYR A 268 -18.80 2.96 12.78
N ASN A 269 -18.21 4.04 13.35
CA ASN A 269 -18.00 4.20 14.79
C ASN A 269 -17.33 3.00 15.47
N GLY A 270 -16.34 2.39 14.81
CA GLY A 270 -15.62 1.22 15.29
C GLY A 270 -16.34 -0.12 15.10
N ASN A 271 -17.50 -0.16 14.44
CA ASN A 271 -18.22 -1.41 14.17
C ASN A 271 -17.67 -2.10 12.91
N PHE A 272 -16.72 -2.99 13.11
CA PHE A 272 -15.98 -3.67 12.05
C PHE A 272 -16.86 -4.53 11.15
N ASP A 273 -17.77 -5.33 11.76
CA ASP A 273 -18.72 -6.16 11.00
C ASP A 273 -19.62 -5.32 10.09
N THR A 274 -20.10 -4.18 10.59
CA THR A 274 -20.92 -3.27 9.79
C THR A 274 -20.13 -2.70 8.63
N ALA A 275 -18.87 -2.33 8.84
CA ALA A 275 -18.01 -1.82 7.80
C ALA A 275 -17.77 -2.85 6.68
N LEU A 276 -17.46 -4.11 7.03
CA LEU A 276 -17.30 -5.20 6.04
C LEU A 276 -18.61 -5.45 5.27
N LYS A 277 -19.76 -5.54 5.98
CA LYS A 277 -21.07 -5.78 5.36
C LYS A 277 -21.56 -4.63 4.48
N SER A 278 -21.01 -3.44 4.62
CA SER A 278 -21.36 -2.29 3.80
C SER A 278 -20.67 -2.26 2.43
N ILE A 279 -19.62 -3.05 2.24
CA ILE A 279 -18.89 -3.16 0.98
C ILE A 279 -19.80 -3.78 -0.08
N LYS A 280 -20.11 -3.01 -1.13
CA LYS A 280 -20.99 -3.44 -2.24
C LYS A 280 -20.21 -4.00 -3.42
N ALA A 281 -18.95 -3.62 -3.55
CA ALA A 281 -18.07 -4.03 -4.62
C ALA A 281 -17.97 -5.55 -4.73
N ALA A 282 -17.99 -6.08 -5.95
CA ALA A 282 -17.59 -7.46 -6.18
C ALA A 282 -16.07 -7.59 -5.98
N GLY A 283 -15.60 -8.68 -5.35
CA GLY A 283 -14.17 -8.75 -5.09
C GLY A 283 -13.61 -10.13 -4.82
N PHE A 284 -12.30 -10.22 -5.00
CA PHE A 284 -11.49 -11.35 -4.52
C PHE A 284 -10.50 -10.86 -3.46
N ILE A 285 -10.59 -11.46 -2.27
CA ILE A 285 -9.61 -11.22 -1.20
C ILE A 285 -8.49 -12.24 -1.41
N MET A 286 -7.29 -11.75 -1.75
CA MET A 286 -6.22 -12.59 -2.29
C MET A 286 -4.93 -12.56 -1.45
N PRO A 287 -4.88 -13.25 -0.29
CA PRO A 287 -3.61 -13.45 0.42
C PRO A 287 -2.74 -14.52 -0.27
N THR A 288 -1.43 -14.48 -0.04
CA THR A 288 -0.59 -15.66 -0.30
C THR A 288 -0.68 -16.66 0.85
N SER A 289 -0.60 -17.96 0.54
CA SER A 289 -0.80 -19.05 1.52
C SER A 289 0.23 -19.08 2.66
N THR A 290 1.36 -18.40 2.50
CA THR A 290 2.46 -18.38 3.49
C THR A 290 2.80 -16.97 3.96
N ASP A 291 1.89 -16.00 3.78
CA ASP A 291 2.07 -14.63 4.26
C ASP A 291 2.22 -14.60 5.78
N GLN A 292 3.25 -13.90 6.27
CA GLN A 292 3.50 -13.74 7.70
C GLN A 292 3.05 -12.37 8.23
N TYR A 293 2.69 -11.45 7.34
CA TYR A 293 2.14 -10.15 7.73
C TYR A 293 0.63 -10.19 7.85
N PHE A 294 -0.03 -10.75 6.83
CA PHE A 294 -1.48 -10.84 6.73
C PHE A 294 -1.88 -12.31 6.67
N TRP A 295 -2.39 -12.79 7.80
CA TRP A 295 -2.73 -14.20 7.91
C TRP A 295 -3.93 -14.54 7.04
N SER A 296 -3.78 -15.61 6.26
CA SER A 296 -4.77 -16.06 5.29
C SER A 296 -6.15 -16.34 5.92
N ASP A 297 -6.19 -16.86 7.15
CA ASP A 297 -7.47 -17.11 7.85
C ASP A 297 -8.18 -15.81 8.27
N ASP A 298 -7.45 -14.75 8.66
CA ASP A 298 -8.06 -13.44 8.92
C ASP A 298 -8.75 -12.91 7.64
N ASN A 299 -8.12 -13.05 6.48
CA ASN A 299 -8.72 -12.67 5.20
C ASN A 299 -9.91 -13.54 4.81
N ARG A 300 -9.91 -14.82 5.19
CA ARG A 300 -11.05 -15.72 4.99
C ARG A 300 -12.25 -15.25 5.79
N ASP A 301 -12.04 -14.88 7.05
CA ASP A 301 -13.09 -14.37 7.93
C ASP A 301 -13.62 -13.02 7.46
N GLU A 302 -12.74 -12.11 6.99
CA GLU A 302 -13.14 -10.84 6.37
C GLU A 302 -14.00 -11.06 5.13
N ALA A 303 -13.57 -11.94 4.22
CA ALA A 303 -14.32 -12.27 3.01
C ALA A 303 -15.70 -12.85 3.29
N ALA A 304 -15.85 -13.66 4.34
CA ALA A 304 -17.11 -14.26 4.73
C ALA A 304 -18.18 -13.23 5.17
N LEU A 305 -17.75 -12.03 5.58
CA LEU A 305 -18.65 -10.95 6.01
C LEU A 305 -19.00 -9.96 4.88
N ILE A 306 -18.26 -9.97 3.77
CA ILE A 306 -18.48 -9.07 2.63
C ILE A 306 -19.46 -9.72 1.63
N PRO A 307 -20.63 -9.12 1.34
CA PRO A 307 -21.70 -9.78 0.59
C PRO A 307 -21.31 -10.30 -0.80
N ASN A 308 -20.44 -9.58 -1.50
CA ASN A 308 -20.06 -9.87 -2.90
C ASN A 308 -18.56 -10.20 -3.05
N ALA A 309 -17.89 -10.58 -1.96
CA ALA A 309 -16.48 -10.96 -2.03
C ALA A 309 -16.29 -12.47 -1.86
N THR A 310 -15.24 -12.98 -2.47
CA THR A 310 -14.81 -14.38 -2.38
C THR A 310 -13.35 -14.42 -1.92
N PHE A 311 -13.05 -15.28 -0.97
CA PHE A 311 -11.70 -15.60 -0.58
C PHE A 311 -11.03 -16.44 -1.67
N LYS A 312 -9.86 -16.02 -2.15
CA LYS A 312 -9.11 -16.70 -3.22
C LYS A 312 -7.61 -16.68 -2.93
N GLU A 313 -7.16 -17.67 -2.18
CA GLU A 313 -5.77 -17.79 -1.77
C GLU A 313 -4.81 -17.99 -2.96
N ILE A 314 -3.67 -17.32 -2.93
CA ILE A 314 -2.57 -17.50 -3.90
C ILE A 314 -1.59 -18.52 -3.30
N PRO A 315 -1.52 -19.75 -3.84
CA PRO A 315 -0.51 -20.72 -3.41
C PRO A 315 0.89 -20.19 -3.71
N SER A 316 1.70 -19.98 -2.68
CA SER A 316 3.05 -19.45 -2.84
C SER A 316 3.93 -19.81 -1.64
N ILE A 317 5.19 -20.13 -1.89
CA ILE A 317 6.22 -20.27 -0.85
C ILE A 317 6.95 -18.95 -0.57
N TRP A 318 6.66 -17.89 -1.34
CA TRP A 318 7.37 -16.62 -1.26
C TRP A 318 6.94 -15.75 -0.06
N GLY A 319 6.00 -16.22 0.76
CA GLY A 319 5.45 -15.41 1.84
C GLY A 319 4.73 -14.19 1.31
N HIS A 320 4.85 -13.07 2.00
CA HIS A 320 4.27 -11.79 1.57
C HIS A 320 4.80 -11.33 0.20
N ALA A 321 6.09 -11.62 -0.08
CA ALA A 321 6.71 -11.24 -1.35
C ALA A 321 6.07 -11.91 -2.59
N GLY A 322 5.27 -12.97 -2.43
CA GLY A 322 4.47 -13.56 -3.51
C GLY A 322 3.45 -12.59 -4.11
N GLY A 323 2.95 -11.66 -3.30
CA GLY A 323 2.03 -10.60 -3.77
C GLY A 323 2.68 -9.52 -4.64
N LEU A 324 4.01 -9.49 -4.77
CA LEU A 324 4.71 -8.66 -5.75
C LEU A 324 4.50 -9.15 -7.19
N LEU A 325 3.90 -10.33 -7.37
CA LEU A 325 3.58 -10.94 -8.66
C LEU A 325 4.79 -11.10 -9.59
N SER A 326 5.98 -11.20 -9.02
CA SER A 326 7.23 -11.41 -9.77
C SER A 326 7.34 -12.81 -10.34
N GLN A 327 6.66 -13.79 -9.72
CA GLN A 327 6.60 -15.17 -10.18
C GLN A 327 5.42 -15.37 -11.14
N HIS A 328 5.61 -16.19 -12.15
CA HIS A 328 4.62 -16.41 -13.21
C HIS A 328 3.29 -16.96 -12.68
N ASP A 329 3.33 -17.92 -11.75
CA ASP A 329 2.11 -18.60 -11.30
C ASP A 329 1.24 -17.70 -10.42
N GLU A 330 1.83 -16.97 -9.46
CA GLU A 330 1.14 -15.99 -8.62
C GLU A 330 0.51 -14.89 -9.49
N ARG A 331 1.28 -14.37 -10.44
CA ARG A 331 0.81 -13.35 -11.39
C ARG A 331 -0.38 -13.85 -12.18
N ARG A 332 -0.28 -15.04 -12.80
CA ARG A 332 -1.36 -15.64 -13.61
C ARG A 332 -2.64 -15.84 -12.81
N ILE A 333 -2.55 -16.25 -11.52
CA ILE A 333 -3.71 -16.42 -10.65
C ILE A 333 -4.40 -15.09 -10.42
N VAL A 334 -3.65 -14.02 -10.13
CA VAL A 334 -4.20 -12.69 -9.89
C VAL A 334 -4.79 -12.10 -11.18
N ASP A 335 -4.07 -12.16 -12.30
CA ASP A 335 -4.55 -11.63 -13.58
C ASP A 335 -5.83 -12.36 -14.06
N ASN A 336 -5.90 -13.68 -13.95
CA ASN A 336 -7.12 -14.42 -14.26
C ASN A 336 -8.29 -14.04 -13.34
N SER A 337 -8.02 -13.77 -12.07
CA SER A 337 -9.05 -13.32 -11.12
C SER A 337 -9.57 -11.93 -11.46
N ILE A 338 -8.69 -11.01 -11.84
CA ILE A 338 -9.08 -9.67 -12.28
C ILE A 338 -9.91 -9.76 -13.58
N ARG A 339 -9.50 -10.56 -14.58
CA ARG A 339 -10.29 -10.77 -15.81
C ARG A 339 -11.68 -11.33 -15.51
N GLU A 340 -11.77 -12.30 -14.61
CA GLU A 340 -13.05 -12.88 -14.17
C GLU A 340 -14.00 -11.80 -13.60
N LEU A 341 -13.49 -10.90 -12.76
CA LEU A 341 -14.28 -9.80 -12.20
C LEU A 341 -14.68 -8.76 -13.25
N LEU A 342 -13.80 -8.47 -14.21
CA LEU A 342 -14.05 -7.50 -15.28
C LEU A 342 -14.85 -8.10 -16.45
N GLY A 343 -15.25 -9.36 -16.38
CA GLY A 343 -16.05 -10.05 -17.41
C GLY A 343 -15.28 -10.29 -18.71
N LYS A 344 -13.96 -10.50 -18.63
CA LYS A 344 -13.04 -10.69 -19.78
C LYS A 344 -12.48 -12.10 -19.88
#